data_923cee00c8d42b5017154c378a980d03
#
_entry.id   923cee00c8d42b5017154c378a980d03
#
_cell.length_a   1.000
_cell.length_b   1.000
_cell.length_c   1.000
_cell.angle_alpha   90.00
_cell.angle_beta   90.00
_cell.angle_gamma   90.00
#
_symmetry.space_group_name_H-M   'P 1'
#
loop_
_entity.id
_entity.type
_entity.pdbx_description
1 polymer ?
#
loop_
_entity_poly.entity_id
_entity_poly.type
_entity_poly.pdbx_seq_one_letter_code
_entity_poly.pdbx_strand_id
1 'polypeptide(L)'
;MDHDRFSVRKALAAAMGATVLLFGVPALTVSAAGVDDYPYRGTVNKLDPWGFYTGYCTSFAAFRLSQEGVRLHGASLQGPNGKTAFFGNGGSWDAAAASIGYVVDSHPTVGSVAVWHGGEDGAWWGGHVAYVMAVDVAGNATVEEYNWSNYLRYGQRTVRAHRYIHFVAAAVVRPVSLPTPTQPAQPAGHPYLTTDMVRQRSGPGTGYRTLGILPAGHRIMIVCQVRSGSVINGTAVWDRLSDGTYVTDYYTTTPAFNRFSPGLSGC
;
A
#
# COMPACT_ATOMS: atom_id res chain seq x y z
N MET A 1 -84.58 -27.56 -20.73
CA MET A 1 -83.81 -28.26 -19.70
C MET A 1 -82.37 -28.09 -20.10
N ASP A 2 -81.77 -27.04 -19.55
CA ASP A 2 -80.43 -26.56 -19.90
C ASP A 2 -79.38 -27.18 -18.99
N HIS A 3 -78.30 -27.59 -19.60
CA HIS A 3 -77.14 -27.96 -18.85
C HIS A 3 -75.97 -27.00 -19.25
N ASP A 4 -75.75 -26.08 -18.38
CA ASP A 4 -74.54 -25.16 -18.43
C ASP A 4 -73.24 -25.95 -18.27
N ARG A 5 -72.37 -25.81 -19.20
CA ARG A 5 -70.97 -26.28 -19.11
C ARG A 5 -70.07 -25.10 -18.83
N PHE A 6 -69.64 -24.98 -17.60
CA PHE A 6 -68.55 -24.05 -17.24
C PHE A 6 -67.19 -24.56 -17.75
N SER A 7 -66.61 -23.81 -18.67
CA SER A 7 -65.25 -24.05 -19.15
C SER A 7 -64.25 -23.29 -18.27
N VAL A 8 -63.48 -24.03 -17.50
CA VAL A 8 -62.35 -23.46 -16.69
C VAL A 8 -61.13 -23.31 -17.61
N ARG A 9 -60.81 -22.08 -17.98
CA ARG A 9 -59.55 -21.74 -18.63
C ARG A 9 -58.44 -21.69 -17.59
N LYS A 10 -57.48 -22.66 -17.69
CA LYS A 10 -56.24 -22.65 -16.91
C LYS A 10 -55.34 -21.57 -17.48
N ALA A 11 -55.05 -20.50 -16.71
CA ALA A 11 -54.02 -19.54 -17.01
C ALA A 11 -52.66 -20.14 -16.64
N LEU A 12 -51.76 -20.33 -17.60
CA LEU A 12 -50.35 -20.61 -17.35
C LEU A 12 -49.68 -19.29 -16.96
N ALA A 13 -49.24 -19.19 -15.73
CA ALA A 13 -48.34 -18.16 -15.29
C ALA A 13 -46.91 -18.54 -15.68
N ALA A 14 -46.33 -17.82 -16.63
CA ALA A 14 -44.91 -17.94 -16.97
C ALA A 14 -44.10 -17.21 -15.93
N ALA A 15 -43.39 -17.94 -15.08
CA ALA A 15 -42.38 -17.37 -14.18
C ALA A 15 -41.13 -17.01 -14.97
N MET A 16 -40.92 -15.71 -15.22
CA MET A 16 -39.62 -15.20 -15.71
C MET A 16 -38.61 -15.23 -14.54
N GLY A 17 -37.77 -16.25 -14.55
CA GLY A 17 -36.61 -16.28 -13.66
C GLY A 17 -35.58 -15.24 -14.08
N ALA A 18 -35.44 -14.16 -13.31
CA ALA A 18 -34.35 -13.21 -13.47
C ALA A 18 -33.05 -13.84 -12.96
N THR A 19 -32.18 -14.28 -13.85
CA THR A 19 -30.83 -14.71 -13.49
C THR A 19 -30.01 -13.50 -13.16
N VAL A 20 -29.79 -13.25 -11.86
CA VAL A 20 -28.84 -12.23 -11.40
C VAL A 20 -27.43 -12.77 -11.62
N LEU A 21 -26.76 -12.30 -12.65
CA LEU A 21 -25.32 -12.50 -12.85
C LEU A 21 -24.57 -11.67 -11.79
N LEU A 22 -24.14 -12.32 -10.72
CA LEU A 22 -23.19 -11.75 -9.76
C LEU A 22 -21.83 -11.64 -10.48
N PHE A 23 -21.54 -10.47 -11.02
CA PHE A 23 -20.17 -10.13 -11.39
C PHE A 23 -19.37 -10.02 -10.09
N GLY A 24 -18.57 -11.04 -9.82
CA GLY A 24 -17.59 -11.00 -8.74
C GLY A 24 -16.64 -9.82 -9.00
N VAL A 25 -16.74 -8.77 -8.19
CA VAL A 25 -15.74 -7.70 -8.16
C VAL A 25 -14.45 -8.36 -7.68
N PRO A 26 -13.34 -8.33 -8.45
CA PRO A 26 -12.07 -8.84 -7.94
C PRO A 26 -11.74 -8.05 -6.67
N ALA A 27 -11.56 -8.76 -5.56
CA ALA A 27 -11.05 -8.17 -4.33
C ALA A 27 -9.69 -7.55 -4.68
N LEU A 28 -9.58 -6.22 -4.62
CA LEU A 28 -8.31 -5.54 -4.65
C LEU A 28 -7.54 -6.01 -3.42
N THR A 29 -6.60 -6.91 -3.62
CA THR A 29 -5.64 -7.27 -2.58
C THR A 29 -4.80 -6.02 -2.33
N VAL A 30 -5.13 -5.30 -1.27
CA VAL A 30 -4.24 -4.25 -0.78
C VAL A 30 -2.94 -4.96 -0.40
N SER A 31 -1.92 -4.78 -1.24
CA SER A 31 -0.56 -5.20 -0.91
C SER A 31 -0.20 -4.61 0.45
N ALA A 32 0.38 -5.41 1.34
CA ALA A 32 0.86 -4.93 2.64
C ALA A 32 2.15 -4.11 2.43
N ALA A 33 2.00 -2.96 1.77
CA ALA A 33 3.09 -2.03 1.52
C ALA A 33 3.76 -1.67 2.85
N GLY A 34 5.08 -1.76 2.89
CA GLY A 34 5.86 -1.42 4.08
C GLY A 34 6.24 -2.59 4.98
N VAL A 35 5.93 -3.82 4.61
CA VAL A 35 6.34 -5.04 5.32
C VAL A 35 7.16 -5.90 4.37
N ASP A 36 8.26 -6.50 4.87
CA ASP A 36 9.01 -7.50 4.11
C ASP A 36 8.21 -8.81 4.04
N ASP A 37 7.27 -8.87 3.11
CA ASP A 37 6.47 -10.04 2.77
C ASP A 37 7.03 -10.79 1.53
N TYR A 38 8.24 -10.42 1.09
CA TYR A 38 8.90 -11.03 -0.05
C TYR A 38 9.12 -12.54 0.19
N PRO A 39 8.59 -13.43 -0.67
CA PRO A 39 8.59 -14.87 -0.41
C PRO A 39 10.00 -15.49 -0.41
N TYR A 40 10.96 -14.80 -1.03
CA TYR A 40 12.36 -15.27 -1.15
C TYR A 40 13.33 -14.56 -0.18
N ARG A 41 12.81 -13.88 0.87
CA ARG A 41 13.68 -13.26 1.89
C ARG A 41 14.61 -14.30 2.52
N GLY A 42 15.87 -13.89 2.69
CA GLY A 42 16.91 -14.79 3.16
C GLY A 42 17.48 -15.75 2.10
N THR A 43 16.92 -15.77 0.88
CA THR A 43 17.44 -16.51 -0.26
C THR A 43 18.14 -15.55 -1.22
N VAL A 44 19.35 -15.87 -1.64
CA VAL A 44 20.14 -15.04 -2.56
C VAL A 44 20.66 -15.88 -3.72
N ASN A 45 20.88 -15.23 -4.88
CA ASN A 45 21.47 -15.85 -6.07
C ASN A 45 20.71 -17.09 -6.58
N LYS A 46 19.42 -17.21 -6.31
CA LYS A 46 18.54 -18.23 -6.92
C LYS A 46 17.66 -17.56 -7.96
N LEU A 47 17.41 -18.23 -9.06
CA LEU A 47 16.48 -17.73 -10.07
C LEU A 47 15.05 -17.79 -9.51
N ASP A 48 14.34 -16.67 -9.58
CA ASP A 48 12.94 -16.56 -9.19
C ASP A 48 11.99 -16.89 -10.38
N PRO A 49 10.67 -17.00 -10.16
CA PRO A 49 9.71 -17.29 -11.24
C PRO A 49 9.61 -16.21 -12.32
N TRP A 50 10.09 -15.00 -12.06
CA TRP A 50 10.06 -13.88 -13.01
C TRP A 50 11.32 -13.78 -13.85
N GLY A 51 12.39 -14.54 -13.50
CA GLY A 51 13.64 -14.60 -14.24
C GLY A 51 14.77 -13.75 -13.68
N PHE A 52 14.66 -13.33 -12.40
CA PHE A 52 15.69 -12.54 -11.71
C PHE A 52 16.32 -13.32 -10.57
N TYR A 53 17.47 -12.86 -10.09
CA TYR A 53 18.13 -13.45 -8.95
C TYR A 53 17.54 -12.91 -7.63
N THR A 54 17.15 -13.83 -6.74
CA THR A 54 16.63 -13.51 -5.41
C THR A 54 17.64 -12.72 -4.57
N GLY A 55 17.12 -11.84 -3.71
CA GLY A 55 17.93 -10.94 -2.88
C GLY A 55 18.28 -9.61 -3.56
N TYR A 56 17.97 -9.43 -4.84
CA TYR A 56 18.25 -8.20 -5.60
C TYR A 56 17.01 -7.37 -5.88
N CYS A 57 17.23 -6.10 -6.19
CA CYS A 57 16.18 -5.10 -6.44
C CYS A 57 15.23 -5.51 -7.56
N THR A 58 15.72 -6.10 -8.64
CA THR A 58 14.92 -6.52 -9.80
C THR A 58 13.95 -7.65 -9.46
N SER A 59 14.39 -8.62 -8.65
CA SER A 59 13.54 -9.71 -8.19
C SER A 59 12.44 -9.21 -7.25
N PHE A 60 12.76 -8.28 -6.34
CA PHE A 60 11.77 -7.69 -5.45
C PHE A 60 10.77 -6.80 -6.20
N ALA A 61 11.22 -5.97 -7.14
CA ALA A 61 10.34 -5.15 -7.98
C ALA A 61 9.41 -6.04 -8.83
N ALA A 62 9.93 -7.13 -9.42
CA ALA A 62 9.09 -8.09 -10.16
C ALA A 62 8.06 -8.79 -9.26
N PHE A 63 8.40 -9.09 -8.00
CA PHE A 63 7.44 -9.59 -7.02
C PHE A 63 6.31 -8.58 -6.78
N ARG A 64 6.60 -7.32 -6.53
CA ARG A 64 5.58 -6.27 -6.34
C ARG A 64 4.70 -6.11 -7.58
N LEU A 65 5.30 -6.04 -8.75
CA LEU A 65 4.58 -5.95 -10.01
C LEU A 65 3.65 -7.16 -10.24
N SER A 66 4.07 -8.36 -9.82
CA SER A 66 3.23 -9.56 -9.93
C SER A 66 1.97 -9.48 -9.06
N GLN A 67 2.03 -8.79 -7.93
CA GLN A 67 0.86 -8.51 -7.07
C GLN A 67 -0.12 -7.56 -7.75
N GLU A 68 0.38 -6.65 -8.59
CA GLU A 68 -0.41 -5.73 -9.42
C GLU A 68 -0.90 -6.37 -10.75
N GLY A 69 -0.65 -7.67 -10.93
CA GLY A 69 -1.04 -8.38 -12.15
C GLY A 69 -0.05 -8.27 -13.33
N VAL A 70 1.06 -7.55 -13.17
CA VAL A 70 2.13 -7.44 -14.18
C VAL A 70 3.15 -8.55 -13.96
N ARG A 71 3.17 -9.53 -14.86
CA ARG A 71 3.99 -10.74 -14.69
C ARG A 71 5.09 -10.82 -15.74
N LEU A 72 6.33 -10.65 -15.31
CA LEU A 72 7.49 -10.94 -16.15
C LEU A 72 7.71 -12.46 -16.24
N HIS A 73 8.21 -12.93 -17.38
CA HIS A 73 8.58 -14.31 -17.62
C HIS A 73 9.98 -14.37 -18.20
N GLY A 74 10.92 -15.04 -17.54
CA GLY A 74 12.31 -15.07 -17.95
C GLY A 74 12.90 -13.66 -18.11
N ALA A 75 12.59 -12.76 -17.16
CA ALA A 75 12.93 -11.35 -17.19
C ALA A 75 12.41 -10.57 -18.45
N SER A 76 11.37 -11.06 -19.09
CA SER A 76 10.76 -10.43 -20.27
C SER A 76 9.29 -10.09 -20.01
N LEU A 77 8.79 -9.04 -20.65
CA LEU A 77 7.42 -8.59 -20.57
C LEU A 77 6.93 -8.15 -21.95
N GLN A 78 5.70 -8.55 -22.32
CA GLN A 78 4.99 -7.98 -23.44
C GLN A 78 4.23 -6.73 -22.98
N GLY A 79 4.45 -5.62 -23.66
CA GLY A 79 3.87 -4.33 -23.30
C GLY A 79 2.60 -3.98 -24.07
N PRO A 80 2.02 -2.82 -23.76
CA PRO A 80 0.78 -2.31 -24.36
C PRO A 80 0.82 -2.19 -25.90
N ASN A 81 1.99 -1.97 -26.48
CA ASN A 81 2.17 -1.85 -27.94
C ASN A 81 2.34 -3.21 -28.64
N GLY A 82 2.19 -4.33 -27.91
CA GLY A 82 2.34 -5.69 -28.43
C GLY A 82 3.77 -6.19 -28.59
N LYS A 83 4.78 -5.34 -28.36
CA LYS A 83 6.19 -5.73 -28.40
C LYS A 83 6.63 -6.34 -27.06
N THR A 84 7.70 -7.12 -27.11
CA THR A 84 8.32 -7.71 -25.91
C THR A 84 9.71 -7.11 -25.69
N ALA A 85 10.04 -6.81 -24.44
CA ALA A 85 11.38 -6.38 -24.03
C ALA A 85 11.93 -7.28 -22.92
N PHE A 86 13.26 -7.37 -22.88
CA PHE A 86 14.00 -8.01 -21.80
C PHE A 86 14.40 -6.96 -20.76
N PHE A 87 14.08 -7.23 -19.50
CA PHE A 87 14.37 -6.40 -18.34
C PHE A 87 15.61 -6.99 -17.62
N GLY A 88 16.76 -6.52 -17.95
CA GLY A 88 18.01 -7.01 -17.37
C GLY A 88 18.31 -6.38 -16.01
N ASN A 89 19.44 -5.65 -15.94
CA ASN A 89 19.81 -4.88 -14.75
C ASN A 89 18.85 -3.72 -14.50
N GLY A 90 18.70 -3.31 -13.25
CA GLY A 90 17.73 -2.27 -12.84
C GLY A 90 17.82 -0.98 -13.65
N GLY A 91 19.03 -0.53 -13.95
CA GLY A 91 19.27 0.69 -14.70
C GLY A 91 18.88 0.65 -16.20
N SER A 92 18.41 -0.46 -16.70
CA SER A 92 17.89 -0.56 -18.09
C SER A 92 16.38 -0.71 -18.15
N TRP A 93 15.69 -0.73 -17.03
CA TRP A 93 14.27 -1.01 -16.96
C TRP A 93 13.42 0.09 -17.61
N ASP A 94 13.79 1.35 -17.47
CA ASP A 94 13.10 2.48 -18.09
C ASP A 94 13.11 2.41 -19.62
N ALA A 95 14.27 2.15 -20.22
CA ALA A 95 14.40 2.01 -21.66
C ALA A 95 13.63 0.77 -22.19
N ALA A 96 13.72 -0.36 -21.46
CA ALA A 96 12.96 -1.57 -21.80
C ALA A 96 11.45 -1.29 -21.76
N ALA A 97 10.94 -0.69 -20.69
CA ALA A 97 9.53 -0.37 -20.51
C ALA A 97 9.01 0.62 -21.58
N ALA A 98 9.75 1.69 -21.85
CA ALA A 98 9.41 2.67 -22.88
C ALA A 98 9.34 2.01 -24.28
N SER A 99 10.25 1.09 -24.60
CA SER A 99 10.29 0.41 -25.89
C SER A 99 9.04 -0.43 -26.18
N ILE A 100 8.35 -0.89 -25.14
CA ILE A 100 7.13 -1.72 -25.21
C ILE A 100 5.86 -0.95 -24.87
N GLY A 101 5.96 0.40 -24.75
CA GLY A 101 4.81 1.29 -24.68
C GLY A 101 4.33 1.67 -23.28
N TYR A 102 5.10 1.41 -22.22
CA TYR A 102 4.83 1.96 -20.90
C TYR A 102 5.28 3.40 -20.79
N VAL A 103 4.54 4.19 -20.02
CA VAL A 103 4.92 5.57 -19.70
C VAL A 103 6.10 5.56 -18.73
N VAL A 104 7.10 6.39 -19.04
CA VAL A 104 8.26 6.66 -18.16
C VAL A 104 8.41 8.17 -18.05
N ASP A 105 8.30 8.69 -16.85
CA ASP A 105 8.42 10.13 -16.59
C ASP A 105 9.08 10.41 -15.22
N SER A 106 9.09 11.67 -14.79
CA SER A 106 9.68 12.10 -13.51
C SER A 106 8.66 12.21 -12.36
N HIS A 107 7.40 11.77 -12.55
CA HIS A 107 6.32 11.93 -11.58
C HIS A 107 6.03 10.59 -10.89
N PRO A 108 6.34 10.43 -9.59
CA PRO A 108 6.03 9.21 -8.88
C PRO A 108 4.51 9.01 -8.72
N THR A 109 4.07 7.78 -8.88
CA THR A 109 2.74 7.34 -8.47
C THR A 109 2.87 6.06 -7.65
N VAL A 110 1.93 5.80 -6.73
CA VAL A 110 1.88 4.52 -6.03
C VAL A 110 1.74 3.40 -7.06
N GLY A 111 2.54 2.35 -6.95
CA GLY A 111 2.60 1.26 -7.91
C GLY A 111 3.61 1.47 -9.06
N SER A 112 4.17 2.67 -9.23
CA SER A 112 5.26 2.88 -10.19
C SER A 112 6.59 2.31 -9.68
N VAL A 113 7.53 2.12 -10.60
CA VAL A 113 8.89 1.65 -10.28
C VAL A 113 9.87 2.78 -10.54
N ALA A 114 10.53 3.24 -9.48
CA ALA A 114 11.63 4.21 -9.56
C ALA A 114 12.89 3.56 -10.13
N VAL A 115 13.61 4.26 -10.99
CA VAL A 115 14.81 3.76 -11.69
C VAL A 115 16.00 4.70 -11.50
N TRP A 116 17.14 4.13 -11.19
CA TRP A 116 18.45 4.77 -11.18
C TRP A 116 19.37 4.05 -12.16
N HIS A 117 20.02 4.81 -13.04
CA HIS A 117 21.09 4.28 -13.90
C HIS A 117 22.36 4.05 -13.07
N GLY A 118 23.30 3.30 -13.62
CA GLY A 118 24.58 3.06 -12.95
C GLY A 118 25.32 4.35 -12.63
N GLY A 119 25.69 4.54 -11.35
CA GLY A 119 26.36 5.72 -10.83
C GLY A 119 25.44 6.84 -10.35
N GLU A 120 24.14 6.83 -10.69
CA GLU A 120 23.17 7.84 -10.20
C GLU A 120 22.90 7.61 -8.71
N ASP A 121 22.97 8.66 -7.90
CA ASP A 121 22.70 8.69 -6.45
C ASP A 121 23.40 7.56 -5.66
N GLY A 122 24.53 7.05 -6.15
CA GLY A 122 25.25 5.93 -5.55
C GLY A 122 24.80 4.54 -6.02
N ALA A 123 23.95 4.45 -7.05
CA ALA A 123 23.61 3.18 -7.68
C ALA A 123 24.85 2.51 -8.27
N TRP A 124 24.95 1.19 -8.07
CA TRP A 124 26.04 0.41 -8.65
C TRP A 124 25.95 0.40 -10.19
N TRP A 125 27.00 -0.05 -10.87
CA TRP A 125 27.08 0.01 -12.33
C TRP A 125 25.87 -0.57 -13.08
N GLY A 126 25.18 -1.56 -12.50
CA GLY A 126 23.95 -2.15 -13.04
C GLY A 126 22.69 -1.32 -12.80
N GLY A 127 22.82 -0.17 -12.11
CA GLY A 127 21.67 0.64 -11.70
C GLY A 127 20.84 0.00 -10.60
N HIS A 128 19.66 0.57 -10.35
CA HIS A 128 18.74 0.12 -9.30
C HIS A 128 17.28 0.36 -9.68
N VAL A 129 16.40 -0.43 -9.10
CA VAL A 129 14.94 -0.25 -9.17
C VAL A 129 14.32 -0.40 -7.78
N ALA A 130 13.28 0.39 -7.51
CA ALA A 130 12.52 0.31 -6.27
C ALA A 130 11.02 0.54 -6.53
N TYR A 131 10.16 -0.15 -5.80
CA TYR A 131 8.70 -0.02 -5.92
C TYR A 131 8.19 1.15 -5.09
N VAL A 132 7.36 2.02 -5.67
CA VAL A 132 6.78 3.18 -4.99
C VAL A 132 5.56 2.74 -4.20
N MET A 133 5.65 2.80 -2.87
CA MET A 133 4.56 2.44 -1.96
C MET A 133 3.71 3.64 -1.50
N ALA A 134 4.27 4.85 -1.53
CA ALA A 134 3.56 6.07 -1.18
C ALA A 134 4.18 7.29 -1.87
N VAL A 135 3.39 8.34 -2.06
CA VAL A 135 3.83 9.65 -2.55
C VAL A 135 3.27 10.72 -1.64
N ASP A 136 4.11 11.62 -1.15
CA ASP A 136 3.68 12.73 -0.30
C ASP A 136 3.16 13.93 -1.13
N VAL A 137 2.59 14.91 -0.46
CA VAL A 137 2.05 16.13 -1.11
C VAL A 137 3.13 16.99 -1.78
N ALA A 138 4.39 16.80 -1.44
CA ALA A 138 5.53 17.48 -2.05
C ALA A 138 6.09 16.72 -3.26
N GLY A 139 5.53 15.55 -3.58
CA GLY A 139 5.95 14.69 -4.68
C GLY A 139 7.18 13.83 -4.37
N ASN A 140 7.52 13.61 -3.08
CA ASN A 140 8.54 12.64 -2.73
C ASN A 140 7.93 11.25 -2.69
N ALA A 141 8.63 10.27 -3.24
CA ALA A 141 8.22 8.87 -3.20
C ALA A 141 8.82 8.17 -1.99
N THR A 142 8.00 7.46 -1.22
CA THR A 142 8.48 6.42 -0.32
C THR A 142 8.54 5.12 -1.10
N VAL A 143 9.73 4.56 -1.21
CA VAL A 143 9.96 3.31 -1.93
C VAL A 143 10.31 2.18 -1.00
N GLU A 144 10.01 0.96 -1.44
CA GLU A 144 10.50 -0.27 -0.86
C GLU A 144 11.35 -1.03 -1.88
N GLU A 145 12.40 -1.66 -1.40
CA GLU A 145 13.47 -2.17 -2.23
C GLU A 145 14.25 -3.29 -1.57
N TYR A 146 15.05 -3.98 -2.36
CA TYR A 146 16.05 -4.91 -1.88
C TYR A 146 17.44 -4.48 -2.36
N ASN A 147 18.46 -4.74 -1.55
CA ASN A 147 19.86 -4.56 -1.92
C ASN A 147 20.29 -3.11 -2.21
N TRP A 148 19.73 -2.15 -1.48
CA TRP A 148 20.22 -0.76 -1.48
C TRP A 148 20.60 -0.34 -0.06
N SER A 149 19.60 0.04 0.77
CA SER A 149 19.83 0.45 2.17
C SER A 149 20.43 -0.66 3.02
N ASN A 150 20.06 -1.92 2.72
CA ASN A 150 20.54 -3.13 3.37
C ASN A 150 21.00 -4.13 2.30
N TYR A 151 22.27 -4.54 2.35
CA TYR A 151 22.84 -5.47 1.38
C TYR A 151 22.04 -6.79 1.32
N LEU A 152 21.50 -7.12 0.14
CA LEU A 152 20.67 -8.30 -0.16
C LEU A 152 19.44 -8.47 0.76
N ARG A 153 18.96 -7.38 1.35
CA ARG A 153 17.82 -7.35 2.25
C ARG A 153 16.86 -6.21 1.91
N TYR A 154 15.68 -6.31 2.49
CA TYR A 154 14.64 -5.30 2.41
C TYR A 154 15.06 -3.98 3.04
N GLY A 155 14.63 -2.90 2.42
CA GLY A 155 14.75 -1.54 2.91
C GLY A 155 13.64 -0.65 2.41
N GLN A 156 13.51 0.50 3.05
CA GLN A 156 12.62 1.59 2.66
C GLN A 156 13.36 2.91 2.76
N ARG A 157 13.05 3.83 1.87
CA ARG A 157 13.56 5.21 1.91
C ARG A 157 12.64 6.17 1.17
N THR A 158 12.74 7.46 1.51
CA THR A 158 12.08 8.52 0.75
C THR A 158 13.05 9.07 -0.28
N VAL A 159 12.59 9.19 -1.53
CA VAL A 159 13.43 9.54 -2.69
C VAL A 159 12.75 10.52 -3.63
N ARG A 160 13.56 11.17 -4.47
CA ARG A 160 13.16 11.76 -5.75
C ARG A 160 14.04 11.14 -6.84
N ALA A 161 13.55 10.08 -7.47
CA ALA A 161 14.23 9.50 -8.61
C ALA A 161 13.97 10.33 -9.87
N HIS A 162 14.89 10.24 -10.83
CA HIS A 162 14.75 10.95 -12.11
C HIS A 162 13.69 10.33 -13.02
N ARG A 163 13.36 9.04 -12.81
CA ARG A 163 12.47 8.24 -13.67
C ARG A 163 11.60 7.31 -12.87
N TYR A 164 10.35 7.24 -13.28
CA TYR A 164 9.36 6.29 -12.76
C TYR A 164 8.68 5.60 -13.93
N ILE A 165 8.57 4.27 -13.87
CA ILE A 165 7.88 3.45 -14.86
C ILE A 165 6.46 3.18 -14.36
N HIS A 166 5.46 3.46 -15.17
CA HIS A 166 4.05 3.22 -14.86
C HIS A 166 3.57 1.93 -15.52
N PHE A 167 3.87 0.78 -14.91
CA PHE A 167 3.44 -0.54 -15.40
C PHE A 167 1.94 -0.78 -15.25
N VAL A 168 1.35 -0.26 -14.19
CA VAL A 168 -0.09 -0.17 -14.02
C VAL A 168 -0.49 1.25 -14.37
N ALA A 169 -1.53 1.42 -15.19
CA ALA A 169 -2.10 2.74 -15.35
C ALA A 169 -2.35 3.27 -13.94
N ALA A 170 -1.78 4.43 -13.60
CA ALA A 170 -2.15 5.10 -12.37
C ALA A 170 -3.67 5.01 -12.33
N ALA A 171 -4.22 4.39 -11.30
CA ALA A 171 -5.66 4.40 -11.12
C ALA A 171 -6.01 5.88 -11.31
N VAL A 172 -6.58 6.20 -12.48
CA VAL A 172 -7.05 7.55 -12.73
C VAL A 172 -8.08 7.71 -11.64
N VAL A 173 -7.66 8.34 -10.54
CA VAL A 173 -8.59 8.94 -9.62
C VAL A 173 -9.21 10.08 -10.45
N ARG A 174 -10.07 9.67 -11.43
CA ARG A 174 -11.11 10.57 -11.87
C ARG A 174 -11.77 10.96 -10.56
N PRO A 175 -12.00 12.24 -10.31
CA PRO A 175 -13.02 12.60 -9.38
C PRO A 175 -14.32 12.06 -10.00
N VAL A 176 -14.55 10.75 -9.85
CA VAL A 176 -15.87 10.22 -9.91
C VAL A 176 -16.49 10.86 -8.69
N SER A 177 -17.44 11.76 -8.95
CA SER A 177 -18.48 12.04 -7.97
C SER A 177 -19.18 10.69 -7.72
N LEU A 178 -18.50 9.80 -6.99
CA LEU A 178 -19.12 8.65 -6.36
C LEU A 178 -20.19 9.26 -5.45
N PRO A 179 -21.44 8.77 -5.47
CA PRO A 179 -22.26 8.91 -4.31
C PRO A 179 -21.36 8.43 -3.17
N THR A 180 -21.00 9.34 -2.28
CA THR A 180 -20.16 9.11 -1.10
C THR A 180 -20.57 7.76 -0.54
N PRO A 181 -19.68 6.70 -0.53
CA PRO A 181 -19.96 5.56 0.31
C PRO A 181 -20.08 6.19 1.69
N THR A 182 -21.19 5.98 2.35
CA THR A 182 -21.32 6.30 3.76
C THR A 182 -20.38 5.33 4.49
N GLN A 183 -19.07 5.56 4.35
CA GLN A 183 -18.10 5.03 5.28
C GLN A 183 -18.52 5.64 6.60
N PRO A 184 -18.76 4.85 7.67
CA PRO A 184 -18.99 5.40 8.97
C PRO A 184 -17.89 6.44 9.19
N ALA A 185 -18.25 7.70 9.39
CA ALA A 185 -17.29 8.78 9.53
C ALA A 185 -16.24 8.33 10.52
N GLN A 186 -15.00 8.11 10.05
CA GLN A 186 -13.88 7.82 10.93
C GLN A 186 -13.81 9.03 11.85
N PRO A 187 -13.87 8.88 13.17
CA PRO A 187 -13.98 10.02 14.09
C PRO A 187 -12.88 11.01 13.73
N ALA A 188 -13.26 12.23 13.42
CA ALA A 188 -12.30 13.29 13.15
C ALA A 188 -11.43 13.43 14.42
N GLY A 189 -10.18 12.97 14.34
CA GLY A 189 -9.28 12.99 15.49
C GLY A 189 -8.93 14.42 15.87
N HIS A 190 -8.54 14.63 17.10
CA HIS A 190 -8.02 15.90 17.60
C HIS A 190 -6.52 16.00 17.27
N PRO A 191 -6.03 17.13 16.72
CA PRO A 191 -4.63 17.29 16.36
C PRO A 191 -3.75 17.56 17.58
N TYR A 192 -2.67 16.80 17.73
CA TYR A 192 -1.63 16.99 18.72
C TYR A 192 -0.25 16.80 18.06
N LEU A 193 0.82 17.07 18.81
CA LEU A 193 2.19 16.84 18.35
C LEU A 193 2.85 15.80 19.27
N THR A 194 3.82 15.09 18.74
CA THR A 194 4.74 14.31 19.55
C THR A 194 5.77 15.24 20.21
N THR A 195 6.13 15.00 21.47
CA THR A 195 7.12 15.81 22.21
C THR A 195 8.54 15.24 22.13
N ASP A 196 8.66 13.97 21.76
CA ASP A 196 9.92 13.24 21.57
C ASP A 196 9.75 12.15 20.51
N MET A 197 10.82 11.42 20.21
CA MET A 197 10.70 10.20 19.39
C MET A 197 9.84 9.16 20.09
N VAL A 198 8.74 8.77 19.47
CA VAL A 198 7.80 7.81 20.04
C VAL A 198 7.57 6.61 19.12
N ARG A 199 7.54 5.41 19.68
CA ARG A 199 7.21 4.20 18.93
C ARG A 199 5.71 4.14 18.65
N GLN A 200 5.37 4.05 17.39
CA GLN A 200 4.02 3.75 16.90
C GLN A 200 3.81 2.23 16.94
N ARG A 201 2.69 1.78 17.55
CA ARG A 201 2.45 0.35 17.81
C ARG A 201 1.09 -0.12 17.32
N SER A 202 0.96 -1.45 17.17
CA SER A 202 -0.30 -2.09 16.77
C SER A 202 -1.36 -2.16 17.88
N GLY A 203 -1.03 -1.70 19.09
CA GLY A 203 -1.94 -1.70 20.24
C GLY A 203 -1.38 -0.92 21.42
N PRO A 204 -2.19 -0.70 22.49
CA PRO A 204 -1.88 0.18 23.61
C PRO A 204 -0.92 -0.51 24.61
N GLY A 205 0.37 -0.61 24.29
CA GLY A 205 1.33 -1.19 25.22
C GLY A 205 2.65 -1.59 24.59
N THR A 206 3.67 -1.78 25.45
CA THR A 206 5.03 -2.16 25.02
C THR A 206 5.13 -3.58 24.47
N GLY A 207 4.20 -4.45 24.83
CA GLY A 207 4.11 -5.81 24.28
C GLY A 207 3.56 -5.89 22.84
N TYR A 208 2.96 -4.81 22.34
CA TYR A 208 2.49 -4.76 20.98
C TYR A 208 3.60 -4.44 19.99
N ARG A 209 3.47 -4.98 18.78
CA ARG A 209 4.46 -4.82 17.71
C ARG A 209 4.69 -3.33 17.40
N THR A 210 5.96 -2.92 17.33
CA THR A 210 6.34 -1.60 16.81
C THR A 210 6.13 -1.58 15.30
N LEU A 211 5.39 -0.59 14.80
CA LEU A 211 5.08 -0.38 13.39
C LEU A 211 5.97 0.71 12.78
N GLY A 212 6.42 1.67 13.60
CA GLY A 212 7.26 2.77 13.19
C GLY A 212 7.74 3.59 14.38
N ILE A 213 8.48 4.66 14.09
CA ILE A 213 8.92 5.68 15.06
C ILE A 213 8.51 7.04 14.49
N LEU A 214 7.80 7.83 15.27
CA LEU A 214 7.44 9.20 14.95
C LEU A 214 8.48 10.14 15.60
N PRO A 215 9.04 11.11 14.87
CA PRO A 215 9.98 12.07 15.43
C PRO A 215 9.29 13.09 16.35
N ALA A 216 10.04 13.80 17.15
CA ALA A 216 9.53 14.95 17.91
C ALA A 216 8.93 16.00 16.97
N GLY A 217 7.83 16.64 17.39
CA GLY A 217 7.10 17.64 16.59
C GLY A 217 6.23 17.08 15.48
N HIS A 218 6.12 15.76 15.37
CA HIS A 218 5.25 15.13 14.36
C HIS A 218 3.78 15.35 14.70
N ARG A 219 2.99 15.80 13.72
CA ARG A 219 1.54 15.99 13.89
C ARG A 219 0.81 14.65 13.85
N ILE A 220 0.07 14.36 14.89
CA ILE A 220 -0.77 13.17 15.04
C ILE A 220 -2.24 13.57 15.20
N MET A 221 -3.14 12.66 14.78
CA MET A 221 -4.59 12.83 14.95
C MET A 221 -5.07 11.77 15.92
N ILE A 222 -5.40 12.17 17.17
CA ILE A 222 -5.86 11.25 18.22
C ILE A 222 -7.38 11.15 18.15
N VAL A 223 -7.92 9.94 18.00
CA VAL A 223 -9.36 9.69 17.93
C VAL A 223 -9.97 9.31 19.26
N CYS A 224 -9.22 8.61 20.12
CA CYS A 224 -9.65 8.22 21.46
C CYS A 224 -8.43 7.76 22.30
N GLN A 225 -8.63 7.58 23.59
CA GLN A 225 -7.57 7.17 24.52
C GLN A 225 -7.91 5.88 25.27
N VAL A 226 -6.89 5.07 25.57
CA VAL A 226 -7.00 3.82 26.36
C VAL A 226 -6.23 4.00 27.67
N ARG A 227 -6.80 3.58 28.82
CA ARG A 227 -6.16 3.67 30.14
C ARG A 227 -5.62 2.35 30.66
N SER A 228 -5.73 1.28 29.92
CA SER A 228 -5.30 -0.08 30.28
C SER A 228 -4.01 -0.49 29.60
N GLY A 229 -3.22 0.45 29.08
CA GLY A 229 -1.97 0.17 28.40
C GLY A 229 -0.80 -0.07 29.35
N SER A 230 0.37 -0.42 28.79
CA SER A 230 1.61 -0.49 29.57
C SER A 230 1.97 0.86 30.15
N VAL A 231 2.41 0.90 31.41
CA VAL A 231 2.84 2.13 32.07
C VAL A 231 4.14 2.63 31.45
N ILE A 232 4.15 3.87 30.99
CA ILE A 232 5.32 4.60 30.49
C ILE A 232 5.45 5.89 31.29
N ASN A 233 6.56 6.03 32.01
CA ASN A 233 6.88 7.21 32.83
C ASN A 233 5.70 7.69 33.72
N GLY A 234 4.97 6.74 34.32
CA GLY A 234 3.89 7.03 35.26
C GLY A 234 2.50 7.17 34.67
N THR A 235 2.33 7.08 33.35
CA THR A 235 1.00 7.04 32.70
C THR A 235 0.73 5.70 32.01
N ALA A 236 -0.49 5.19 32.17
CA ALA A 236 -1.01 4.03 31.43
C ALA A 236 -1.89 4.44 30.25
N VAL A 237 -1.96 5.74 29.95
CA VAL A 237 -2.76 6.27 28.85
C VAL A 237 -2.01 6.09 27.53
N TRP A 238 -2.75 5.57 26.55
CA TRP A 238 -2.28 5.40 25.17
C TRP A 238 -3.28 6.04 24.22
N ASP A 239 -2.76 6.77 23.26
CA ASP A 239 -3.52 7.47 22.23
C ASP A 239 -3.72 6.58 21.02
N ARG A 240 -4.96 6.34 20.64
CA ARG A 240 -5.29 5.71 19.36
C ARG A 240 -5.32 6.78 18.30
N LEU A 241 -4.49 6.61 17.28
CA LEU A 241 -4.40 7.51 16.14
C LEU A 241 -5.48 7.20 15.10
N SER A 242 -5.73 8.17 14.22
CA SER A 242 -6.72 8.03 13.14
C SER A 242 -6.37 6.91 12.13
N ASP A 243 -5.10 6.52 12.02
CA ASP A 243 -4.64 5.38 11.22
C ASP A 243 -4.81 4.02 11.92
N GLY A 244 -5.40 4.00 13.13
CA GLY A 244 -5.65 2.81 13.93
C GLY A 244 -4.47 2.35 14.79
N THR A 245 -3.32 3.01 14.73
CA THR A 245 -2.14 2.70 15.53
C THR A 245 -2.18 3.38 16.89
N TYR A 246 -1.20 3.09 17.74
CA TYR A 246 -1.15 3.59 19.11
C TYR A 246 0.22 4.19 19.45
N VAL A 247 0.21 5.30 20.17
CA VAL A 247 1.39 5.89 20.82
C VAL A 247 1.11 6.10 22.32
N THR A 248 2.14 6.12 23.15
CA THR A 248 1.94 6.48 24.55
C THR A 248 1.63 7.96 24.66
N ASP A 249 0.63 8.32 25.44
CA ASP A 249 0.23 9.71 25.74
C ASP A 249 1.37 10.54 26.36
N TYR A 250 2.31 9.88 27.04
CA TYR A 250 3.45 10.55 27.67
C TYR A 250 4.28 11.43 26.71
N TYR A 251 4.43 11.00 25.48
CA TYR A 251 5.20 11.71 24.46
C TYR A 251 4.33 12.50 23.48
N THR A 252 3.19 13.02 23.93
CA THR A 252 2.31 13.86 23.13
C THR A 252 2.01 15.19 23.83
N THR A 253 1.51 16.17 23.10
CA THR A 253 1.12 17.48 23.63
C THR A 253 -0.29 17.50 24.22
N THR A 254 -0.87 16.33 24.51
CA THR A 254 -2.16 16.24 25.21
C THR A 254 -2.10 16.93 26.58
N PRO A 255 -3.14 17.67 27.00
CA PRO A 255 -3.04 18.51 28.20
C PRO A 255 -3.20 17.77 29.52
N ALA A 256 -3.54 16.46 29.51
CA ALA A 256 -3.79 15.73 30.75
C ALA A 256 -2.77 14.60 30.97
N PHE A 257 -2.30 14.44 32.21
CA PHE A 257 -1.39 13.37 32.58
C PHE A 257 -2.14 12.23 33.29
N ASN A 258 -1.91 11.00 32.91
CA ASN A 258 -2.48 9.74 33.45
C ASN A 258 -4.03 9.73 33.56
N ARG A 259 -4.70 10.50 32.72
CA ARG A 259 -6.17 10.55 32.56
C ARG A 259 -6.49 10.95 31.14
N PHE A 260 -7.74 10.77 30.72
CA PHE A 260 -8.15 11.23 29.40
C PHE A 260 -8.07 12.75 29.30
N SER A 261 -7.56 13.21 28.18
CA SER A 261 -7.48 14.64 27.86
C SER A 261 -8.86 15.19 27.54
N PRO A 262 -9.18 16.44 27.92
CA PRO A 262 -10.44 17.07 27.59
C PRO A 262 -10.73 16.99 26.07
N GLY A 263 -11.93 16.57 25.72
CA GLY A 263 -12.36 16.39 24.34
C GLY A 263 -12.02 15.03 23.72
N LEU A 264 -11.21 14.19 24.38
CA LEU A 264 -10.94 12.81 23.98
C LEU A 264 -11.77 11.83 24.80
N SER A 265 -12.45 10.92 24.13
CA SER A 265 -13.21 9.84 24.78
C SER A 265 -12.34 8.60 24.98
N GLY A 266 -12.81 7.70 25.82
CA GLY A 266 -12.24 6.35 25.89
C GLY A 266 -12.53 5.56 24.62
N CYS A 267 -11.55 4.78 24.13
CA CYS A 267 -11.79 3.80 23.10
C CYS A 267 -12.57 2.61 23.71
#